data_dede2aa20a68d56c8054de9aad6f81cc
#
_entry.id   dede2aa20a68d56c8054de9aad6f81cc
#
_cell.length_a   1.000
_cell.length_b   1.000
_cell.length_c   1.000
_cell.angle_alpha   90.00
_cell.angle_beta   90.00
_cell.angle_gamma   90.00
#
_symmetry.space_group_name_H-M   'P 1'
#
loop_
_entity.id
_entity.type
_entity.pdbx_description
1 polymer ?
#
loop_
_entity_poly.entity_id
_entity_poly.type
_entity_poly.pdbx_seq_one_letter_code
_entity_poly.pdbx_strand_id
1 'polypeptide(L)'
;MESLSLELVLTAHPTEITRRTLIHKMVEVNACLKQLDNKDIADYEHNQLMRRLRQLIAQSWHTDEIRKLRPSPVDEAKWGFAVVENSLWQGVPNYLRELNEQLEENLGYKLPVEFVPVRFTSWMGGDRDGNPNVTADITRHVLLLSRWKATDLFLKDIQVLVSELSMVEATPEPVSYTH
;
A
#
# COMPACT_ATOMS: atom_id res chain seq x y z
N MET A 1 -14.90 -14.71 -19.70
CA MET A 1 -14.10 -13.95 -18.72
C MET A 1 -14.67 -12.55 -18.40
N GLU A 2 -15.57 -12.02 -19.17
CA GLU A 2 -16.21 -10.71 -18.93
C GLU A 2 -17.02 -10.60 -17.63
N SER A 3 -17.21 -11.72 -16.92
CA SER A 3 -18.00 -11.78 -15.68
C SER A 3 -17.16 -11.91 -14.40
N LEU A 4 -15.83 -11.89 -14.49
CA LEU A 4 -15.00 -11.94 -13.29
C LEU A 4 -15.04 -10.57 -12.58
N SER A 5 -15.64 -10.52 -11.41
CA SER A 5 -15.67 -9.33 -10.58
C SER A 5 -15.42 -9.73 -9.14
N LEU A 6 -14.36 -9.19 -8.56
CA LEU A 6 -13.98 -9.38 -7.16
C LEU A 6 -14.09 -8.04 -6.43
N GLU A 7 -14.86 -7.99 -5.37
CA GLU A 7 -14.93 -6.82 -4.51
C GLU A 7 -14.31 -7.13 -3.16
N LEU A 8 -13.28 -6.37 -2.80
CA LEU A 8 -12.61 -6.45 -1.51
C LEU A 8 -13.04 -5.27 -0.64
N VAL A 9 -13.62 -5.58 0.53
CA VAL A 9 -14.13 -4.58 1.45
C VAL A 9 -13.12 -4.37 2.58
N LEU A 10 -12.61 -3.15 2.70
CA LEU A 10 -11.76 -2.76 3.82
C LEU A 10 -12.63 -2.39 5.02
N THR A 11 -12.45 -3.12 6.11
CA THR A 11 -13.16 -2.88 7.37
C THR A 11 -12.16 -2.45 8.45
N ALA A 12 -12.56 -1.54 9.33
CA ALA A 12 -11.79 -1.22 10.52
C ALA A 12 -12.21 -2.15 11.65
N HIS A 13 -11.24 -2.90 12.20
CA HIS A 13 -11.47 -3.64 13.42
C HIS A 13 -10.90 -2.84 14.60
N PRO A 14 -11.72 -2.45 15.60
CA PRO A 14 -11.26 -1.65 16.75
C PRO A 14 -10.23 -2.39 17.64
N THR A 15 -9.91 -3.64 17.31
CA THR A 15 -8.91 -4.47 17.99
C THR A 15 -7.49 -4.20 17.56
N GLU A 16 -7.24 -3.44 16.48
CA GLU A 16 -5.88 -3.08 16.08
C GLU A 16 -5.32 -1.96 16.95
N ILE A 17 -4.91 -2.35 18.15
CA ILE A 17 -4.37 -1.48 19.20
C ILE A 17 -2.90 -1.13 18.92
N THR A 18 -2.25 -1.85 18.02
CA THR A 18 -0.81 -1.72 17.74
C THR A 18 -0.48 -0.34 17.18
N ARG A 19 0.50 0.32 17.78
CA ARG A 19 0.95 1.62 17.30
C ARG A 19 1.60 1.50 15.92
N ARG A 20 1.21 2.38 15.00
CA ARG A 20 1.81 2.49 13.65
C ARG A 20 3.35 2.60 13.70
N THR A 21 3.88 3.22 14.74
CA THR A 21 5.33 3.30 14.99
C THR A 21 5.98 1.93 15.23
N LEU A 22 5.27 0.97 15.86
CA LEU A 22 5.76 -0.39 16.03
C LEU A 22 5.72 -1.16 14.72
N ILE A 23 4.66 -1.00 13.93
CA ILE A 23 4.56 -1.60 12.59
C ILE A 23 5.73 -1.13 11.71
N HIS A 24 6.01 0.18 11.69
CA HIS A 24 7.17 0.72 10.98
C HIS A 24 8.50 0.11 11.42
N LYS A 25 8.70 -0.01 12.73
CA LYS A 25 9.91 -0.64 13.29
C LYS A 25 10.02 -2.10 12.90
N MET A 26 8.91 -2.85 12.87
CA MET A 26 8.90 -4.26 12.43
C MET A 26 9.24 -4.38 10.94
N VAL A 27 8.77 -3.47 10.10
CA VAL A 27 9.16 -3.42 8.68
C VAL A 27 10.66 -3.19 8.54
N GLU A 28 11.23 -2.24 9.29
CA GLU A 28 12.68 -1.98 9.28
C GLU A 28 13.49 -3.17 9.83
N VAL A 29 13.02 -3.83 10.90
CA VAL A 29 13.63 -5.06 11.44
C VAL A 29 13.67 -6.13 10.36
N ASN A 30 12.55 -6.36 9.67
CA ASN A 30 12.47 -7.35 8.60
C ASN A 30 13.42 -7.00 7.43
N ALA A 31 13.53 -5.73 7.06
CA ALA A 31 14.47 -5.27 6.04
C ALA A 31 15.93 -5.53 6.46
N CYS A 32 16.30 -5.24 7.73
CA CYS A 32 17.64 -5.53 8.26
C CYS A 32 17.93 -7.04 8.25
N LEU A 33 16.96 -7.87 8.65
CA LEU A 33 17.14 -9.33 8.67
C LEU A 33 17.33 -9.90 7.26
N LYS A 34 16.54 -9.43 6.28
CA LYS A 34 16.69 -9.84 4.87
C LYS A 34 18.08 -9.49 4.31
N GLN A 35 18.63 -8.35 4.69
CA GLN A 35 19.99 -7.96 4.27
C GLN A 35 21.07 -8.80 4.97
N LEU A 36 20.88 -9.13 6.25
CA LEU A 36 21.78 -10.00 7.00
C LEU A 36 21.80 -11.47 6.51
N ASP A 37 20.74 -11.90 5.84
CA ASP A 37 20.67 -13.25 5.23
C ASP A 37 21.56 -13.37 3.97
N ASN A 38 22.01 -12.24 3.41
CA ASN A 38 22.94 -12.25 2.29
C ASN A 38 24.33 -12.69 2.74
N LYS A 39 24.83 -13.79 2.17
CA LYS A 39 26.12 -14.39 2.54
C LYS A 39 27.33 -13.55 2.06
N ASP A 40 27.12 -12.69 1.08
CA ASP A 40 28.19 -11.87 0.46
C ASP A 40 28.27 -10.46 1.04
N ILE A 41 27.68 -10.23 2.22
CA ILE A 41 27.70 -8.93 2.88
C ILE A 41 29.09 -8.63 3.47
N ALA A 42 29.60 -7.42 3.27
CA ALA A 42 30.86 -6.99 3.86
C ALA A 42 30.76 -6.84 5.40
N ASP A 43 31.85 -7.15 6.12
CA ASP A 43 31.89 -7.06 7.59
C ASP A 43 31.46 -5.71 8.13
N TYR A 44 31.78 -4.63 7.44
CA TYR A 44 31.37 -3.28 7.82
C TYR A 44 29.84 -3.11 7.73
N GLU A 45 29.23 -3.56 6.64
CA GLU A 45 27.79 -3.50 6.44
C GLU A 45 27.04 -4.39 7.43
N HIS A 46 27.55 -5.61 7.65
CA HIS A 46 27.02 -6.52 8.68
C HIS A 46 26.99 -5.84 10.05
N ASN A 47 28.10 -5.20 10.45
CA ASN A 47 28.19 -4.50 11.72
C ASN A 47 27.27 -3.29 11.81
N GLN A 48 27.01 -2.59 10.71
CA GLN A 48 26.03 -1.50 10.66
C GLN A 48 24.60 -2.01 10.84
N LEU A 49 24.22 -3.07 10.12
CA LEU A 49 22.90 -3.69 10.22
C LEU A 49 22.65 -4.23 11.64
N MET A 50 23.63 -4.89 12.23
CA MET A 50 23.52 -5.37 13.61
C MET A 50 23.34 -4.24 14.64
N ARG A 51 24.02 -3.09 14.44
CA ARG A 51 23.80 -1.90 15.26
C ARG A 51 22.39 -1.35 15.08
N ARG A 52 21.92 -1.24 13.82
CA ARG A 52 20.57 -0.77 13.52
C ARG A 52 19.51 -1.69 14.12
N LEU A 53 19.66 -2.98 13.98
CA LEU A 53 18.76 -3.98 14.55
C LEU A 53 18.63 -3.85 16.07
N ARG A 54 19.77 -3.72 16.78
CA ARG A 54 19.76 -3.50 18.25
C ARG A 54 19.03 -2.21 18.63
N GLN A 55 19.22 -1.12 17.87
CA GLN A 55 18.50 0.14 18.08
C GLN A 55 17.00 -0.02 17.91
N LEU A 56 16.56 -0.70 16.85
CA LEU A 56 15.15 -0.95 16.56
C LEU A 56 14.50 -1.81 17.65
N ILE A 57 15.18 -2.86 18.12
CA ILE A 57 14.71 -3.71 19.20
C ILE A 57 14.58 -2.88 20.50
N ALA A 58 15.60 -2.12 20.86
CA ALA A 58 15.55 -1.28 22.07
C ALA A 58 14.43 -0.24 21.98
N GLN A 59 14.28 0.44 20.86
CA GLN A 59 13.20 1.40 20.63
C GLN A 59 11.81 0.73 20.68
N SER A 60 11.66 -0.48 20.15
CA SER A 60 10.40 -1.22 20.21
C SER A 60 10.07 -1.61 21.65
N TRP A 61 11.06 -2.09 22.40
CA TRP A 61 10.90 -2.47 23.80
C TRP A 61 10.43 -1.31 24.69
N HIS A 62 10.94 -0.10 24.43
CA HIS A 62 10.58 1.10 25.18
C HIS A 62 9.39 1.86 24.58
N THR A 63 8.73 1.32 23.57
CA THR A 63 7.54 1.93 22.99
C THR A 63 6.29 1.28 23.59
N ASP A 64 5.41 2.11 24.16
CA ASP A 64 4.11 1.67 24.67
C ASP A 64 3.31 0.98 23.57
N GLU A 65 2.97 -0.29 23.74
CA GLU A 65 2.27 -1.11 22.76
C GLU A 65 0.80 -0.69 22.61
N ILE A 66 0.21 -0.28 23.74
CA ILE A 66 -1.20 0.06 23.83
C ILE A 66 -1.41 1.56 23.66
N ARG A 67 -2.30 1.95 22.75
CA ARG A 67 -2.79 3.33 22.68
C ARG A 67 -3.71 3.62 23.87
N LYS A 68 -3.38 4.66 24.65
CA LYS A 68 -4.23 5.14 25.74
C LYS A 68 -5.51 5.84 25.23
N LEU A 69 -5.51 6.29 23.98
CA LEU A 69 -6.65 6.96 23.35
C LEU A 69 -7.27 6.05 22.30
N ARG A 70 -8.58 5.92 22.34
CA ARG A 70 -9.36 5.23 21.31
C ARG A 70 -9.19 5.97 19.98
N PRO A 71 -8.88 5.28 18.85
CA PRO A 71 -8.81 5.93 17.56
C PRO A 71 -10.15 6.55 17.18
N SER A 72 -10.12 7.70 16.54
CA SER A 72 -11.31 8.28 15.92
C SER A 72 -11.64 7.56 14.61
N PRO A 73 -12.90 7.63 14.10
CA PRO A 73 -13.25 7.08 12.80
C PRO A 73 -12.40 7.61 11.64
N VAL A 74 -11.91 8.85 11.76
CA VAL A 74 -10.97 9.45 10.79
C VAL A 74 -9.59 8.79 10.88
N ASP A 75 -9.12 8.44 12.07
CA ASP A 75 -7.85 7.74 12.24
C ASP A 75 -7.91 6.33 11.67
N GLU A 76 -9.03 5.63 11.85
CA GLU A 76 -9.29 4.33 11.24
C GLU A 76 -9.26 4.41 9.70
N ALA A 77 -9.91 5.41 9.12
CA ALA A 77 -9.87 5.63 7.68
C ALA A 77 -8.45 5.90 7.17
N LYS A 78 -7.64 6.69 7.89
CA LYS A 78 -6.23 6.92 7.54
C LYS A 78 -5.39 5.64 7.55
N TRP A 79 -5.74 4.65 8.38
CA TRP A 79 -5.08 3.34 8.36
C TRP A 79 -5.40 2.57 7.09
N GLY A 80 -6.67 2.54 6.66
CA GLY A 80 -7.06 1.96 5.39
C GLY A 80 -6.34 2.61 4.22
N PHE A 81 -6.21 3.94 4.22
CA PHE A 81 -5.45 4.65 3.18
C PHE A 81 -3.97 4.27 3.19
N ALA A 82 -3.38 3.98 4.35
CA ALA A 82 -2.01 3.49 4.42
C ALA A 82 -1.85 2.09 3.80
N VAL A 83 -2.85 1.21 3.93
CA VAL A 83 -2.84 -0.10 3.23
C VAL A 83 -2.92 0.11 1.72
N VAL A 84 -3.78 1.02 1.26
CA VAL A 84 -3.83 1.37 -0.17
C VAL A 84 -2.48 1.87 -0.66
N GLU A 85 -1.88 2.84 0.04
CA GLU A 85 -0.59 3.45 -0.34
C GLU A 85 0.58 2.45 -0.35
N ASN A 86 0.69 1.65 0.71
CA ASN A 86 1.88 0.81 0.93
C ASN A 86 1.80 -0.56 0.24
N SER A 87 0.62 -1.00 -0.16
CA SER A 87 0.43 -2.36 -0.68
C SER A 87 -0.41 -2.41 -1.95
N LEU A 88 -1.62 -1.86 -1.93
CA LEU A 88 -2.56 -2.04 -3.02
C LEU A 88 -2.21 -1.23 -4.26
N TRP A 89 -1.67 -0.03 -4.09
CA TRP A 89 -1.34 0.90 -5.18
C TRP A 89 -0.38 0.29 -6.21
N GLN A 90 0.61 -0.45 -5.75
CA GLN A 90 1.54 -1.18 -6.62
C GLN A 90 1.16 -2.65 -6.81
N GLY A 91 0.60 -3.28 -5.77
CA GLY A 91 0.28 -4.71 -5.78
C GLY A 91 -0.80 -5.07 -6.80
N VAL A 92 -1.84 -4.26 -6.92
CA VAL A 92 -2.95 -4.54 -7.85
C VAL A 92 -2.54 -4.40 -9.31
N PRO A 93 -1.88 -3.33 -9.75
CA PRO A 93 -1.37 -3.24 -11.12
C PRO A 93 -0.39 -4.36 -11.47
N ASN A 94 0.53 -4.71 -10.56
CA ASN A 94 1.48 -5.79 -10.78
C ASN A 94 0.76 -7.13 -10.97
N TYR A 95 -0.20 -7.43 -10.09
CA TYR A 95 -1.02 -8.64 -10.21
C TYR A 95 -1.79 -8.70 -11.54
N LEU A 96 -2.36 -7.58 -11.99
CA LEU A 96 -3.11 -7.54 -13.26
C LEU A 96 -2.20 -7.73 -14.46
N ARG A 97 -0.97 -7.21 -14.43
CA ARG A 97 0.02 -7.46 -15.50
C ARG A 97 0.41 -8.93 -15.55
N GLU A 98 0.76 -9.51 -14.40
CA GLU A 98 1.10 -10.93 -14.32
C GLU A 98 -0.06 -11.84 -14.77
N LEU A 99 -1.29 -11.50 -14.36
CA LEU A 99 -2.48 -12.21 -14.82
C LEU A 99 -2.65 -12.11 -16.35
N ASN A 100 -2.45 -10.92 -16.92
CA ASN A 100 -2.54 -10.71 -18.35
C ASN A 100 -1.48 -11.51 -19.13
N GLU A 101 -0.23 -11.52 -18.65
CA GLU A 101 0.87 -12.32 -19.23
C GLU A 101 0.53 -13.81 -19.21
N GLN A 102 0.08 -14.32 -18.05
CA GLN A 102 -0.31 -15.73 -17.94
C GLN A 102 -1.50 -16.12 -18.83
N LEU A 103 -2.46 -15.23 -19.04
CA LEU A 103 -3.59 -15.47 -19.94
C LEU A 103 -3.15 -15.44 -21.41
N GLU A 104 -2.24 -14.54 -21.77
CA GLU A 104 -1.71 -14.45 -23.12
C GLU A 104 -0.86 -15.69 -23.45
N GLU A 105 0.04 -16.13 -22.56
CA GLU A 105 0.90 -17.29 -22.76
C GLU A 105 0.13 -18.63 -22.81
N ASN A 106 -0.85 -18.81 -21.93
CA ASN A 106 -1.52 -20.11 -21.81
C ASN A 106 -2.80 -20.25 -22.65
N LEU A 107 -3.48 -19.13 -22.93
CA LEU A 107 -4.79 -19.13 -23.59
C LEU A 107 -4.83 -18.28 -24.86
N GLY A 108 -3.78 -17.55 -25.20
CA GLY A 108 -3.76 -16.60 -26.31
C GLY A 108 -4.77 -15.46 -26.13
N TYR A 109 -5.14 -15.13 -24.90
CA TYR A 109 -6.13 -14.12 -24.58
C TYR A 109 -5.52 -12.96 -23.83
N LYS A 110 -5.71 -11.74 -24.34
CA LYS A 110 -5.23 -10.50 -23.71
C LYS A 110 -6.37 -9.75 -23.04
N LEU A 111 -6.16 -9.31 -21.82
CA LEU A 111 -7.15 -8.54 -21.09
C LEU A 111 -7.33 -7.14 -21.73
N PRO A 112 -8.57 -6.67 -21.92
CA PRO A 112 -8.81 -5.29 -22.31
C PRO A 112 -8.27 -4.31 -21.27
N VAL A 113 -7.73 -3.18 -21.69
CA VAL A 113 -7.16 -2.15 -20.79
C VAL A 113 -8.22 -1.61 -19.82
N GLU A 114 -9.48 -1.55 -20.26
CA GLU A 114 -10.61 -1.06 -19.46
C GLU A 114 -11.16 -2.11 -18.50
N PHE A 115 -10.62 -3.33 -18.51
CA PHE A 115 -11.10 -4.40 -17.65
C PHE A 115 -10.66 -4.19 -16.21
N VAL A 116 -11.62 -3.99 -15.33
CA VAL A 116 -11.43 -3.76 -13.88
C VAL A 116 -12.02 -4.92 -13.09
N PRO A 117 -11.30 -6.06 -12.97
CA PRO A 117 -11.82 -7.24 -12.28
C PRO A 117 -11.84 -7.11 -10.75
N VAL A 118 -11.04 -6.20 -10.20
CA VAL A 118 -10.90 -6.02 -8.75
C VAL A 118 -11.37 -4.63 -8.36
N ARG A 119 -12.29 -4.57 -7.40
CA ARG A 119 -12.78 -3.32 -6.82
C ARG A 119 -12.50 -3.31 -5.33
N PHE A 120 -12.26 -2.12 -4.80
CA PHE A 120 -12.05 -1.89 -3.38
C PHE A 120 -13.13 -0.95 -2.85
N THR A 121 -13.75 -1.37 -1.76
CA THR A 121 -14.68 -0.54 -1.00
C THR A 121 -14.22 -0.44 0.45
N SER A 122 -14.74 0.50 1.19
CA SER A 122 -14.37 0.72 2.58
C SER A 122 -15.58 1.09 3.42
N TRP A 123 -15.72 0.47 4.58
CA TRP A 123 -16.71 0.83 5.59
C TRP A 123 -16.20 1.90 6.56
N MET A 124 -14.89 2.17 6.55
CA MET A 124 -14.26 3.11 7.47
C MET A 124 -14.81 4.52 7.30
N GLY A 125 -15.29 5.09 8.40
CA GLY A 125 -15.94 6.41 8.43
C GLY A 125 -17.34 6.45 7.81
N GLY A 126 -17.88 5.33 7.34
CA GLY A 126 -19.24 5.21 6.76
C GLY A 126 -20.16 4.31 7.56
N ASP A 127 -19.66 3.19 8.03
CA ASP A 127 -20.39 2.25 8.88
C ASP A 127 -20.53 2.81 10.30
N ARG A 128 -21.76 2.93 10.74
CA ARG A 128 -22.06 3.51 12.05
C ARG A 128 -22.10 2.47 13.16
N ASP A 129 -22.63 1.30 12.89
CA ASP A 129 -22.76 0.16 13.82
C ASP A 129 -22.96 0.59 15.30
N GLY A 130 -23.89 1.55 15.51
CA GLY A 130 -24.16 2.14 16.81
C GLY A 130 -23.10 3.11 17.35
N ASN A 131 -22.04 3.41 16.62
CA ASN A 131 -21.01 4.37 17.02
C ASN A 131 -21.47 5.82 16.79
N PRO A 132 -21.77 6.60 17.86
CA PRO A 132 -22.25 7.96 17.73
C PRO A 132 -21.22 8.93 17.12
N ASN A 133 -19.94 8.54 17.06
CA ASN A 133 -18.87 9.34 16.50
C ASN A 133 -18.80 9.25 14.97
N VAL A 134 -19.51 8.30 14.33
CA VAL A 134 -19.60 8.20 12.86
C VAL A 134 -20.79 9.04 12.39
N THR A 135 -20.60 10.33 12.27
CA THR A 135 -21.60 11.30 11.81
C THR A 135 -21.52 11.48 10.29
N ALA A 136 -22.55 12.12 9.69
CA ALA A 136 -22.54 12.46 8.26
C ALA A 136 -21.35 13.36 7.88
N ASP A 137 -20.96 14.28 8.76
CA ASP A 137 -19.80 15.15 8.56
C ASP A 137 -18.50 14.36 8.56
N ILE A 138 -18.35 13.39 9.44
CA ILE A 138 -17.20 12.46 9.47
C ILE A 138 -17.15 11.64 8.17
N THR A 139 -18.28 11.09 7.73
CA THR A 139 -18.35 10.34 6.46
C THR A 139 -17.92 11.23 5.29
N ARG A 140 -18.45 12.46 5.21
CA ARG A 140 -18.04 13.43 4.19
C ARG A 140 -16.55 13.74 4.25
N HIS A 141 -16.02 13.95 5.45
CA HIS A 141 -14.60 14.23 5.67
C HIS A 141 -13.72 13.07 5.19
N VAL A 142 -14.07 11.83 5.53
CA VAL A 142 -13.35 10.63 5.09
C VAL A 142 -13.39 10.47 3.58
N LEU A 143 -14.53 10.73 2.93
CA LEU A 143 -14.65 10.69 1.47
C LEU A 143 -13.75 11.75 0.79
N LEU A 144 -13.65 12.95 1.36
CA LEU A 144 -12.73 13.97 0.85
C LEU A 144 -11.27 13.58 1.05
N LEU A 145 -10.92 13.01 2.20
CA LEU A 145 -9.57 12.49 2.47
C LEU A 145 -9.19 11.36 1.51
N SER A 146 -10.12 10.45 1.19
CA SER A 146 -9.84 9.37 0.25
C SER A 146 -9.54 9.89 -1.15
N ARG A 147 -10.30 10.87 -1.63
CA ARG A 147 -10.04 11.56 -2.91
C ARG A 147 -8.71 12.29 -2.91
N TRP A 148 -8.43 13.03 -1.84
CA TRP A 148 -7.17 13.72 -1.68
C TRP A 148 -5.98 12.73 -1.72
N LYS A 149 -6.11 11.60 -1.02
CA LYS A 149 -5.06 10.57 -1.01
C LYS A 149 -4.85 9.94 -2.38
N ALA A 150 -5.92 9.62 -3.10
CA ALA A 150 -5.82 9.11 -4.46
C ALA A 150 -5.11 10.12 -5.39
N THR A 151 -5.47 11.40 -5.29
CA THR A 151 -4.82 12.47 -6.08
C THR A 151 -3.33 12.61 -5.74
N ASP A 152 -2.96 12.50 -4.46
CA ASP A 152 -1.56 12.53 -4.01
C ASP A 152 -0.74 11.38 -4.60
N LEU A 153 -1.32 10.16 -4.65
CA LEU A 153 -0.68 8.99 -5.24
C LEU A 153 -0.52 9.14 -6.76
N PHE A 154 -1.55 9.57 -7.47
CA PHE A 154 -1.46 9.85 -8.90
C PHE A 154 -0.43 10.94 -9.21
N LEU A 155 -0.37 11.99 -8.41
CA LEU A 155 0.60 13.06 -8.61
C LEU A 155 2.04 12.56 -8.48
N LYS A 156 2.31 11.66 -7.52
CA LYS A 156 3.62 11.03 -7.36
C LYS A 156 4.00 10.21 -8.59
N ASP A 157 3.09 9.39 -9.10
CA ASP A 157 3.33 8.57 -10.29
C ASP A 157 3.53 9.43 -11.54
N ILE A 158 2.74 10.50 -11.71
CA ILE A 158 2.91 11.45 -12.82
C ILE A 158 4.27 12.15 -12.72
N GLN A 159 4.74 12.53 -11.54
CA GLN A 159 6.07 13.15 -11.37
C GLN A 159 7.20 12.20 -11.77
N VAL A 160 7.08 10.91 -11.44
CA VAL A 160 8.01 9.88 -11.90
C VAL A 160 7.96 9.77 -13.42
N LEU A 161 6.77 9.65 -14.00
CA LEU A 161 6.58 9.54 -15.44
C LEU A 161 7.14 10.75 -16.20
N VAL A 162 6.93 11.97 -15.71
CA VAL A 162 7.51 13.20 -16.30
C VAL A 162 9.03 13.13 -16.30
N SER A 163 9.65 12.61 -15.24
CA SER A 163 11.09 12.41 -15.17
C SER A 163 11.59 11.37 -16.17
N GLU A 164 10.87 10.26 -16.33
CA GLU A 164 11.20 9.18 -17.26
C GLU A 164 11.02 9.60 -18.74
N LEU A 165 9.99 10.38 -19.04
CA LEU A 165 9.69 10.89 -20.38
C LEU A 165 10.53 12.12 -20.77
N SER A 166 11.49 12.53 -19.98
CA SER A 166 12.42 13.65 -20.31
C SER A 166 13.47 13.30 -21.37
N MET A 167 13.28 12.22 -22.12
CA MET A 167 14.11 11.77 -23.22
C MET A 167 14.04 12.74 -24.42
N VAL A 168 15.19 12.97 -25.07
CA VAL A 168 15.28 13.81 -26.28
C VAL A 168 14.92 13.03 -27.54
N GLU A 169 15.11 11.72 -27.55
CA GLU A 169 14.84 10.84 -28.69
C GLU A 169 14.03 9.62 -28.26
N ALA A 170 13.07 9.21 -29.08
CA ALA A 170 12.32 7.97 -28.94
C ALA A 170 12.62 7.03 -30.11
N THR A 171 12.58 5.74 -29.89
CA THR A 171 12.67 4.75 -30.97
C THR A 171 11.49 4.90 -31.94
N PRO A 172 11.68 4.73 -33.25
CA PRO A 172 10.59 4.85 -34.24
C PRO A 172 9.50 3.77 -34.10
N GLU A 173 9.81 2.66 -33.43
CA GLU A 173 8.82 1.64 -33.11
C GLU A 173 8.21 1.94 -31.75
N PRO A 174 6.87 2.01 -31.65
CA PRO A 174 6.23 2.12 -30.35
C PRO A 174 6.57 0.87 -29.55
N VAL A 175 7.40 1.00 -28.53
CA VAL A 175 7.57 -0.08 -27.55
C VAL A 175 6.20 -0.27 -26.92
N SER A 176 5.54 -1.36 -27.23
CA SER A 176 4.26 -1.70 -26.60
C SER A 176 4.53 -2.04 -25.13
N TYR A 177 4.63 -1.00 -24.31
CA TYR A 177 4.53 -1.21 -22.87
C TYR A 177 3.10 -1.66 -22.60
N THR A 178 2.94 -2.93 -22.37
CA THR A 178 1.73 -3.46 -21.74
C THR A 178 1.71 -2.95 -20.31
N HIS A 179 0.86 -1.97 -20.08
CA HIS A 179 0.59 -1.41 -18.76
C HIS A 179 -0.23 -2.37 -17.93
#